data_239671f8f7da4d97fefb59f2a8d48d43
#
_entry.id   239671f8f7da4d97fefb59f2a8d48d43
#
_cell.length_a   1.000
_cell.length_b   1.000
_cell.length_c   1.000
_cell.angle_alpha   90.00
_cell.angle_beta   90.00
_cell.angle_gamma   90.00
#
_symmetry.space_group_name_H-M   'P 1'
#
loop_
_entity.id
_entity.type
_entity.pdbx_description
1 polymer ?
#
loop_
_entity_poly.entity_id
_entity_poly.type
_entity_poly.pdbx_seq_one_letter_code
_entity_poly.pdbx_strand_id
1 'polypeptide(L)'
;MTAKSKSRVTKKQNRVVAVAIVAIAVASIILFTGQLHTNPTNSTSLSIVQVSIVNGAGVNPNSPGYSPPNITIVIGINNTVKWVNYDSMAHTVTAVDGSFDSGNLEPGQSFVHTFNTPGTYVYVCIYHHWMQGTVIVVSLTNG
;
A
#
# COMPACT_ATOMS: atom_id res chain seq x y z
N MET A 1 57.20 38.48 25.74
CA MET A 1 56.14 39.46 25.88
C MET A 1 55.09 39.01 24.83
N THR A 2 53.98 38.52 25.10
CA THR A 2 52.83 38.91 25.91
C THR A 2 51.83 37.79 26.04
N ALA A 3 51.56 37.38 27.24
CA ALA A 3 50.38 36.53 27.51
C ALA A 3 49.40 37.39 28.30
N LYS A 4 48.21 37.70 27.69
CA LYS A 4 47.01 38.10 28.45
C LYS A 4 45.85 38.41 27.53
N SER A 5 45.13 37.36 27.09
CA SER A 5 43.75 37.54 26.64
C SER A 5 43.03 36.17 26.49
N LYS A 6 42.86 35.42 27.56
CA LYS A 6 42.07 34.16 27.50
C LYS A 6 41.13 33.89 28.69
N SER A 7 40.82 34.90 29.51
CA SER A 7 40.01 34.56 30.71
C SER A 7 38.61 35.23 30.83
N ARG A 8 38.15 35.98 29.83
CA ARG A 8 36.82 36.64 29.91
C ARG A 8 35.72 36.06 29.06
N VAL A 9 36.04 35.16 28.14
CA VAL A 9 35.01 34.59 27.23
C VAL A 9 34.28 33.38 27.85
N THR A 10 34.97 32.62 28.70
CA THR A 10 34.44 31.36 29.25
C THR A 10 33.32 31.53 30.28
N LYS A 11 33.30 32.66 31.04
CA LYS A 11 32.31 32.84 32.11
C LYS A 11 30.93 33.29 31.62
N LYS A 12 30.88 33.96 30.45
CA LYS A 12 29.60 34.41 29.84
C LYS A 12 28.94 33.29 29.04
N GLN A 13 29.75 32.41 28.44
CA GLN A 13 29.28 31.29 27.66
C GLN A 13 28.64 30.18 28.51
N ASN A 14 29.22 29.92 29.70
CA ASN A 14 28.65 28.91 30.62
C ASN A 14 27.29 29.30 31.24
N ARG A 15 27.01 30.61 31.35
CA ARG A 15 25.70 31.06 31.85
C ARG A 15 24.59 30.92 30.81
N VAL A 16 24.91 31.13 29.53
CA VAL A 16 23.96 31.00 28.43
C VAL A 16 23.60 29.52 28.18
N VAL A 17 24.60 28.63 28.25
CA VAL A 17 24.41 27.18 28.11
C VAL A 17 23.56 26.61 29.25
N ALA A 18 23.79 27.06 30.50
CA ALA A 18 23.00 26.60 31.64
C ALA A 18 21.52 26.98 31.56
N VAL A 19 21.21 28.21 31.07
CA VAL A 19 19.82 28.68 30.91
C VAL A 19 19.13 27.94 29.79
N ALA A 20 19.85 27.62 28.69
CA ALA A 20 19.28 26.85 27.56
C ALA A 20 18.92 25.40 27.96
N ILE A 21 19.79 24.76 28.79
CA ILE A 21 19.49 23.35 29.22
C ILE A 21 18.28 23.28 30.15
N VAL A 22 18.10 24.27 31.04
CA VAL A 22 16.93 24.32 31.93
C VAL A 22 15.64 24.58 31.14
N ALA A 23 15.69 25.44 30.10
CA ALA A 23 14.52 25.69 29.25
C ALA A 23 14.10 24.45 28.44
N ILE A 24 15.06 23.67 27.95
CA ILE A 24 14.76 22.43 27.20
C ILE A 24 14.19 21.35 28.13
N ALA A 25 14.69 21.24 29.37
CA ALA A 25 14.18 20.27 30.35
C ALA A 25 12.72 20.58 30.75
N VAL A 26 12.34 21.85 30.92
CA VAL A 26 10.98 22.27 31.27
C VAL A 26 10.05 22.05 30.08
N ALA A 27 10.47 22.35 28.85
CA ALA A 27 9.67 22.09 27.65
C ALA A 27 9.43 20.59 27.43
N SER A 28 10.41 19.74 27.74
CA SER A 28 10.26 18.27 27.62
C SER A 28 9.27 17.70 28.65
N ILE A 29 9.19 18.27 29.85
CA ILE A 29 8.26 17.83 30.89
C ILE A 29 6.81 18.22 30.53
N ILE A 30 6.59 19.41 29.95
CA ILE A 30 5.25 19.85 29.52
C ILE A 30 4.75 19.04 28.32
N LEU A 31 5.64 18.62 27.41
CA LEU A 31 5.29 17.73 26.27
C LEU A 31 4.95 16.31 26.72
N PHE A 32 5.49 15.83 27.85
CA PHE A 32 5.22 14.46 28.32
C PHE A 32 3.91 14.34 29.10
N THR A 33 3.43 15.42 29.74
CA THR A 33 2.13 15.40 30.46
C THR A 33 0.92 15.69 29.56
N GLY A 34 1.14 16.13 28.33
CA GLY A 34 0.10 16.40 27.32
C GLY A 34 -0.16 15.26 26.34
N GLN A 35 0.27 14.04 26.63
CA GLN A 35 -0.15 12.87 25.88
C GLN A 35 -1.64 12.63 26.11
N LEU A 36 -2.46 13.36 25.35
CA LEU A 36 -3.82 12.93 25.08
C LEU A 36 -3.69 11.49 24.56
N HIS A 37 -4.30 10.57 25.28
CA HIS A 37 -4.55 9.24 24.78
C HIS A 37 -5.45 9.41 23.55
N THR A 38 -4.86 9.66 22.39
CA THR A 38 -5.53 9.40 21.13
C THR A 38 -5.73 7.90 21.12
N ASN A 39 -6.93 7.44 21.42
CA ASN A 39 -7.34 6.10 21.05
C ASN A 39 -6.85 5.87 19.62
N PRO A 40 -6.16 4.76 19.32
CA PRO A 40 -5.92 4.41 17.93
C PRO A 40 -7.31 4.35 17.30
N THR A 41 -7.66 5.37 16.52
CA THR A 41 -8.75 5.21 15.58
C THR A 41 -8.33 4.02 14.74
N ASN A 42 -9.01 2.90 14.94
CA ASN A 42 -8.84 1.70 14.15
C ASN A 42 -9.33 2.05 12.73
N SER A 43 -8.54 2.84 12.02
CA SER A 43 -8.73 3.04 10.60
C SER A 43 -8.38 1.70 9.97
N THR A 44 -9.39 0.88 9.73
CA THR A 44 -9.28 -0.30 8.90
C THR A 44 -8.85 0.20 7.52
N SER A 45 -7.55 0.25 7.27
CA SER A 45 -7.06 0.52 5.95
C SER A 45 -7.47 -0.66 5.07
N LEU A 46 -8.39 -0.41 4.15
CA LEU A 46 -8.79 -1.40 3.15
C LEU A 46 -7.53 -1.79 2.37
N SER A 47 -7.11 -3.04 2.49
CA SER A 47 -5.93 -3.51 1.76
C SER A 47 -6.33 -3.85 0.32
N ILE A 48 -5.49 -3.42 -0.63
CA ILE A 48 -5.64 -3.75 -2.05
C ILE A 48 -4.90 -5.06 -2.31
N VAL A 49 -5.59 -6.05 -2.88
CA VAL A 49 -4.98 -7.30 -3.34
C VAL A 49 -4.43 -7.10 -4.74
N GLN A 50 -3.17 -7.44 -4.98
CA GLN A 50 -2.55 -7.32 -6.29
C GLN A 50 -2.48 -8.66 -7.01
N VAL A 51 -2.80 -8.65 -8.30
CA VAL A 51 -2.58 -9.74 -9.26
C VAL A 51 -1.68 -9.20 -10.37
N SER A 52 -0.66 -9.96 -10.72
CA SER A 52 0.27 -9.62 -11.81
C SER A 52 -0.12 -10.36 -13.09
N ILE A 53 -0.17 -9.70 -14.23
CA ILE A 53 -0.04 -10.31 -15.53
C ILE A 53 1.44 -10.53 -15.73
N VAL A 54 1.87 -11.79 -15.77
CA VAL A 54 3.30 -12.13 -15.68
C VAL A 54 4.02 -11.93 -17.01
N ASN A 55 5.30 -11.63 -16.97
CA ASN A 55 6.12 -11.52 -18.18
C ASN A 55 6.09 -12.83 -18.99
N GLY A 56 5.89 -12.75 -20.29
CA GLY A 56 5.77 -13.88 -21.20
C GLY A 56 4.37 -14.52 -21.23
N ALA A 57 3.38 -13.95 -20.56
CA ALA A 57 2.00 -14.47 -20.52
C ALA A 57 1.38 -14.57 -21.92
N GLY A 58 1.66 -13.60 -22.79
CA GLY A 58 1.10 -13.54 -24.14
C GLY A 58 1.74 -14.50 -25.15
N VAL A 59 2.92 -15.06 -24.85
CA VAL A 59 3.65 -15.94 -25.78
C VAL A 59 3.76 -17.38 -25.32
N ASN A 60 3.49 -17.68 -24.06
CA ASN A 60 3.63 -19.01 -23.49
C ASN A 60 2.29 -19.55 -22.98
N PRO A 61 1.63 -20.46 -23.71
CA PRO A 61 0.36 -21.05 -23.28
C PRO A 61 0.43 -21.86 -21.97
N ASN A 62 1.63 -22.26 -21.54
CA ASN A 62 1.85 -22.92 -20.25
C ASN A 62 2.10 -21.92 -19.10
N SER A 63 2.15 -20.63 -19.39
CA SER A 63 2.23 -19.60 -18.36
C SER A 63 0.91 -19.53 -17.58
N PRO A 64 0.93 -19.27 -16.26
CA PRO A 64 -0.31 -19.02 -15.52
C PRO A 64 -1.06 -17.78 -16.02
N GLY A 65 -0.41 -16.92 -16.79
CA GLY A 65 -0.97 -15.65 -17.28
C GLY A 65 -1.14 -14.62 -16.16
N TYR A 66 -1.97 -14.93 -15.18
CA TYR A 66 -2.19 -14.14 -13.96
C TYR A 66 -1.52 -14.81 -12.76
N SER A 67 -0.95 -14.00 -11.86
CA SER A 67 -0.29 -14.50 -10.65
C SER A 67 -0.58 -13.61 -9.43
N PRO A 68 -1.18 -14.17 -8.35
CA PRO A 68 -1.76 -15.50 -8.28
C PRO A 68 -2.98 -15.65 -9.20
N PRO A 69 -3.26 -16.84 -9.77
CA PRO A 69 -4.40 -17.03 -10.68
C PRO A 69 -5.74 -17.08 -9.93
N ASN A 70 -5.73 -17.52 -8.67
CA ASN A 70 -6.93 -17.59 -7.81
C ASN A 70 -6.68 -16.82 -6.53
N ILE A 71 -7.64 -15.97 -6.15
CA ILE A 71 -7.61 -15.19 -4.91
C ILE A 71 -8.96 -15.27 -4.21
N THR A 72 -8.92 -15.19 -2.87
CA THR A 72 -10.11 -15.00 -2.03
C THR A 72 -10.02 -13.65 -1.34
N ILE A 73 -11.08 -12.86 -1.41
CA ILE A 73 -11.18 -11.53 -0.82
C ILE A 73 -12.42 -11.42 0.05
N VAL A 74 -12.39 -10.49 1.02
CA VAL A 74 -13.44 -10.30 2.02
C VAL A 74 -14.00 -8.89 1.90
N ILE A 75 -15.30 -8.76 1.73
CA ILE A 75 -15.99 -7.46 1.66
C ILE A 75 -15.74 -6.67 2.95
N GLY A 76 -15.33 -5.42 2.80
CA GLY A 76 -15.04 -4.52 3.93
C GLY A 76 -13.62 -4.67 4.53
N ILE A 77 -12.80 -5.62 4.04
CA ILE A 77 -11.40 -5.81 4.47
C ILE A 77 -10.43 -5.58 3.31
N ASN A 78 -10.54 -6.38 2.25
CA ASN A 78 -9.62 -6.38 1.11
C ASN A 78 -10.34 -6.63 -0.22
N ASN A 79 -11.54 -6.11 -0.37
CA ASN A 79 -12.39 -6.36 -1.53
C ASN A 79 -12.06 -5.52 -2.78
N THR A 80 -10.89 -4.89 -2.79
CA THR A 80 -10.38 -4.19 -3.97
C THR A 80 -9.18 -4.94 -4.54
N VAL A 81 -9.23 -5.25 -5.82
CA VAL A 81 -8.17 -5.96 -6.55
C VAL A 81 -7.56 -5.03 -7.58
N LYS A 82 -6.23 -5.05 -7.67
CA LYS A 82 -5.46 -4.33 -8.69
C LYS A 82 -4.71 -5.35 -9.54
N TRP A 83 -4.98 -5.35 -10.84
CA TRP A 83 -4.17 -6.08 -11.84
C TRP A 83 -3.15 -5.15 -12.43
N VAL A 84 -1.91 -5.64 -12.61
CA VAL A 84 -0.80 -4.88 -13.20
C VAL A 84 -0.21 -5.71 -14.35
N ASN A 85 -0.09 -5.12 -15.53
CA ASN A 85 0.51 -5.76 -16.68
C ASN A 85 2.04 -5.61 -16.64
N TYR A 86 2.75 -6.70 -16.30
CA TYR A 86 4.22 -6.78 -16.34
C TYR A 86 4.73 -7.49 -17.60
N ASP A 87 3.83 -7.91 -18.51
CA ASP A 87 4.23 -8.46 -19.80
C ASP A 87 4.60 -7.34 -20.78
N SER A 88 5.29 -7.70 -21.85
CA SER A 88 5.63 -6.82 -22.97
C SER A 88 4.49 -6.69 -24.00
N MET A 89 3.41 -7.45 -23.83
CA MET A 89 2.22 -7.46 -24.70
C MET A 89 1.02 -6.84 -24.00
N ALA A 90 0.04 -6.38 -24.78
CA ALA A 90 -1.24 -5.93 -24.28
C ALA A 90 -2.12 -7.10 -23.84
N HIS A 91 -2.87 -6.92 -22.75
CA HIS A 91 -3.77 -7.90 -22.16
C HIS A 91 -5.10 -7.27 -21.76
N THR A 92 -6.08 -8.09 -21.36
CA THR A 92 -7.30 -7.63 -20.71
C THR A 92 -7.55 -8.42 -19.43
N VAL A 93 -8.43 -7.89 -18.56
CA VAL A 93 -9.00 -8.57 -17.40
C VAL A 93 -10.50 -8.47 -17.55
N THR A 94 -11.11 -9.45 -18.21
CA THR A 94 -12.50 -9.41 -18.64
C THR A 94 -13.28 -10.53 -17.95
N ALA A 95 -14.26 -10.18 -17.10
CA ALA A 95 -15.10 -11.15 -16.44
C ALA A 95 -15.98 -11.91 -17.45
N VAL A 96 -16.07 -13.23 -17.30
CA VAL A 96 -16.86 -14.10 -18.19
C VAL A 96 -18.36 -13.79 -18.11
N ASP A 97 -18.84 -13.35 -16.94
CA ASP A 97 -20.22 -12.94 -16.71
C ASP A 97 -20.50 -11.48 -17.09
N GLY A 98 -19.50 -10.74 -17.57
CA GLY A 98 -19.62 -9.34 -17.96
C GLY A 98 -19.67 -8.34 -16.81
N SER A 99 -19.42 -8.77 -15.56
CA SER A 99 -19.50 -7.89 -14.38
C SER A 99 -18.41 -6.83 -14.34
N PHE A 100 -17.24 -7.04 -14.98
CA PHE A 100 -16.19 -6.05 -15.17
C PHE A 100 -15.34 -6.33 -16.42
N ASP A 101 -14.74 -5.28 -16.94
CA ASP A 101 -13.79 -5.32 -18.05
C ASP A 101 -12.77 -4.20 -17.91
N SER A 102 -11.50 -4.54 -18.02
CA SER A 102 -10.41 -3.55 -17.97
C SER A 102 -10.24 -2.79 -19.27
N GLY A 103 -10.83 -3.30 -20.37
CA GLY A 103 -10.34 -2.93 -21.70
C GLY A 103 -8.88 -3.32 -21.92
N ASN A 104 -8.23 -2.68 -22.88
CA ASN A 104 -6.82 -2.93 -23.19
C ASN A 104 -5.89 -2.41 -22.09
N LEU A 105 -5.02 -3.26 -21.58
CA LEU A 105 -3.94 -2.92 -20.65
C LEU A 105 -2.61 -3.06 -21.35
N GLU A 106 -2.02 -1.95 -21.74
CA GLU A 106 -0.67 -1.91 -22.30
C GLU A 106 0.40 -2.27 -21.24
N PRO A 107 1.62 -2.63 -21.63
CA PRO A 107 2.72 -2.87 -20.71
C PRO A 107 2.85 -1.77 -19.65
N GLY A 108 2.91 -2.16 -18.36
CA GLY A 108 2.99 -1.25 -17.22
C GLY A 108 1.67 -0.64 -16.76
N GLN A 109 0.59 -0.80 -17.51
CA GLN A 109 -0.73 -0.31 -17.08
C GLN A 109 -1.37 -1.20 -16.02
N SER A 110 -2.34 -0.65 -15.32
CA SER A 110 -3.08 -1.37 -14.28
C SER A 110 -4.58 -1.08 -14.35
N PHE A 111 -5.36 -2.06 -13.89
CA PHE A 111 -6.81 -1.98 -13.70
C PHE A 111 -7.14 -2.23 -12.24
N VAL A 112 -8.13 -1.54 -11.71
CA VAL A 112 -8.59 -1.69 -10.32
C VAL A 112 -10.10 -1.91 -10.33
N HIS A 113 -10.56 -2.92 -9.59
CA HIS A 113 -11.98 -3.19 -9.40
C HIS A 113 -12.29 -3.49 -7.93
N THR A 114 -13.42 -2.96 -7.42
CA THR A 114 -13.90 -3.21 -6.06
C THR A 114 -15.14 -4.09 -6.11
N PHE A 115 -15.10 -5.23 -5.43
CA PHE A 115 -16.18 -6.20 -5.37
C PHE A 115 -17.08 -5.93 -4.16
N ASN A 116 -18.38 -5.71 -4.42
CA ASN A 116 -19.35 -5.41 -3.37
C ASN A 116 -20.40 -6.51 -3.17
N THR A 117 -20.35 -7.54 -3.98
CA THR A 117 -21.29 -8.68 -3.94
C THR A 117 -20.53 -9.99 -3.78
N PRO A 118 -20.88 -10.85 -2.82
CA PRO A 118 -20.29 -12.18 -2.70
C PRO A 118 -20.53 -13.01 -3.95
N GLY A 119 -19.54 -13.82 -4.34
CA GLY A 119 -19.64 -14.65 -5.54
C GLY A 119 -18.29 -15.17 -6.00
N THR A 120 -18.32 -15.93 -7.10
CA THR A 120 -17.13 -16.41 -7.80
C THR A 120 -17.07 -15.77 -9.18
N TYR A 121 -16.05 -14.99 -9.42
CA TYR A 121 -15.86 -14.23 -10.64
C TYR A 121 -14.68 -14.82 -11.43
N VAL A 122 -15.01 -15.51 -12.52
CA VAL A 122 -14.00 -16.01 -13.48
C VAL A 122 -13.71 -14.92 -14.48
N TYR A 123 -12.44 -14.66 -14.76
CA TYR A 123 -12.02 -13.69 -15.76
C TYR A 123 -10.94 -14.25 -16.68
N VAL A 124 -10.83 -13.70 -17.87
CA VAL A 124 -9.94 -14.14 -18.94
C VAL A 124 -9.25 -12.94 -19.61
N CYS A 125 -8.19 -13.21 -20.37
CA CYS A 125 -7.68 -12.29 -21.38
C CYS A 125 -8.37 -12.59 -22.73
N ILE A 126 -9.00 -11.61 -23.37
CA ILE A 126 -9.67 -11.83 -24.66
C ILE A 126 -8.69 -12.11 -25.81
N TYR A 127 -7.42 -11.70 -25.68
CA TYR A 127 -6.40 -11.93 -26.69
C TYR A 127 -5.70 -13.29 -26.54
N HIS A 128 -5.63 -13.83 -25.31
CA HIS A 128 -4.87 -15.01 -24.98
C HIS A 128 -5.74 -15.99 -24.17
N HIS A 129 -6.48 -16.86 -24.88
CA HIS A 129 -7.53 -17.72 -24.32
C HIS A 129 -7.07 -18.70 -23.22
N TRP A 130 -5.76 -18.93 -23.08
CA TRP A 130 -5.19 -19.77 -22.01
C TRP A 130 -5.04 -19.01 -20.69
N MET A 131 -5.12 -17.68 -20.70
CA MET A 131 -5.01 -16.86 -19.50
C MET A 131 -6.37 -16.76 -18.81
N GLN A 132 -6.47 -17.37 -17.65
CA GLN A 132 -7.66 -17.37 -16.81
C GLN A 132 -7.30 -17.14 -15.35
N GLY A 133 -8.18 -16.44 -14.64
CA GLY A 133 -8.10 -16.26 -13.19
C GLY A 133 -9.47 -16.29 -12.53
N THR A 134 -9.48 -16.36 -11.19
CA THR A 134 -10.70 -16.39 -10.39
C THR A 134 -10.58 -15.52 -9.16
N VAL A 135 -11.59 -14.70 -8.91
CA VAL A 135 -11.77 -13.99 -7.64
C VAL A 135 -12.94 -14.60 -6.90
N ILE A 136 -12.71 -15.13 -5.69
CA ILE A 136 -13.76 -15.58 -4.77
C ILE A 136 -13.99 -14.45 -3.77
N VAL A 137 -15.21 -13.93 -3.74
CA VAL A 137 -15.63 -12.83 -2.87
C VAL A 137 -16.51 -13.38 -1.77
N VAL A 138 -16.13 -13.15 -0.52
CA VAL A 138 -16.91 -13.56 0.65
C VAL A 138 -17.30 -12.34 1.49
N SER A 139 -18.44 -12.42 2.18
CA SER A 139 -18.82 -11.45 3.20
C SER A 139 -18.45 -11.98 4.60
N LEU A 140 -18.17 -11.06 5.54
CA LEU A 140 -18.15 -11.42 6.94
C LEU A 140 -19.57 -11.79 7.35
N THR A 141 -19.79 -13.07 7.71
CA THR A 141 -21.01 -13.46 8.43
C THR A 141 -20.84 -13.03 9.88
N ASN A 142 -21.56 -12.02 10.31
CA ASN A 142 -21.74 -11.77 11.73
C ASN A 142 -22.55 -12.96 12.27
N GLY A 143 -21.89 -13.89 13.00
CA GLY A 143 -22.52 -14.98 13.72
C GLY A 143 -23.27 -14.44 14.94
#